data_86607bbad58b5a10421d8d130857039b
#
_entry.id   86607bbad58b5a10421d8d130857039b
#
_cell.length_a   1.000
_cell.length_b   1.000
_cell.length_c   1.000
_cell.angle_alpha   90.00
_cell.angle_beta   90.00
_cell.angle_gamma   90.00
#
_symmetry.space_group_name_H-M   'P 1'
#
loop_
_entity.id
_entity.type
_entity.pdbx_description
1 polymer ?
#
loop_
_entity_poly.entity_id
_entity_poly.type
_entity_poly.pdbx_seq_one_letter_code
_entity_poly.pdbx_strand_id
1 'polypeptide(L)'
;MLRERKIVLFVMGDEEILERSRMVVSQLALEYSVKIARNYSAAYKIIVEHQVDVMVCGPAEEQFHQNIVDAYRFMESARRLKRYRDTPMILISDVEDPNGYCDRELCCFAVIDTLSLEHRLCETLVQALEELWCTSPHTCPMLRQDKIEARMLYIQNQNVIYPIQCAKVSHILASNRSMEVCPNNGGKYPVRYVTLQQLLEAADVWYFLQCSRSGIINANYVRNIDYTNRVITMCN
;
A
#
# COMPACT_ATOMS: atom_id res chain seq x y z
N MET A 1 21.62 32.02 4.05
CA MET A 1 20.53 31.07 4.32
C MET A 1 21.15 29.69 4.41
N LEU A 2 21.17 29.08 5.58
CA LEU A 2 21.60 27.69 5.74
C LEU A 2 20.55 26.86 5.01
N ARG A 3 20.94 26.12 3.97
CA ARG A 3 20.07 25.10 3.36
C ARG A 3 19.75 24.07 4.45
N GLU A 4 18.49 23.93 4.80
CA GLU A 4 18.08 22.84 5.67
C GLU A 4 18.46 21.51 5.01
N ARG A 5 19.08 20.61 5.77
CA ARG A 5 19.46 19.28 5.27
C ARG A 5 18.18 18.52 4.88
N LYS A 6 18.14 18.03 3.66
CA LYS A 6 17.04 17.18 3.19
C LYS A 6 16.94 15.91 4.04
N ILE A 7 15.72 15.46 4.30
CA ILE A 7 15.45 14.26 5.12
C ILE A 7 14.97 13.12 4.21
N VAL A 8 15.70 12.02 4.24
CA VAL A 8 15.31 10.75 3.62
C VAL A 8 14.80 9.82 4.71
N LEU A 9 13.55 9.36 4.59
CA LEU A 9 12.95 8.41 5.51
C LEU A 9 12.96 7.01 4.90
N PHE A 10 13.64 6.08 5.56
CA PHE A 10 13.54 4.64 5.27
C PHE A 10 12.50 4.00 6.18
N VAL A 11 11.54 3.30 5.56
CA VAL A 11 10.48 2.57 6.26
C VAL A 11 10.56 1.11 5.83
N MET A 12 11.25 0.31 6.60
CA MET A 12 11.41 -1.12 6.35
C MET A 12 11.85 -1.86 7.62
N GLY A 13 11.32 -3.06 7.82
CA GLY A 13 11.67 -3.93 8.94
C GLY A 13 12.74 -4.95 8.60
N ASP A 14 12.89 -5.29 7.33
CA ASP A 14 13.90 -6.22 6.86
C ASP A 14 15.31 -5.62 7.07
N GLU A 15 16.09 -6.24 7.96
CA GLU A 15 17.42 -5.75 8.35
C GLU A 15 18.42 -5.85 7.21
N GLU A 16 18.36 -6.92 6.41
CA GLU A 16 19.29 -7.12 5.31
C GLU A 16 19.09 -6.06 4.24
N ILE A 17 17.84 -5.83 3.81
CA ILE A 17 17.49 -4.79 2.84
C ILE A 17 17.84 -3.40 3.39
N LEU A 18 17.60 -3.17 4.68
CA LEU A 18 17.93 -1.90 5.31
C LEU A 18 19.44 -1.63 5.31
N GLU A 19 20.27 -2.61 5.69
CA GLU A 19 21.72 -2.45 5.71
C GLU A 19 22.29 -2.26 4.29
N ARG A 20 21.81 -3.02 3.31
CA ARG A 20 22.17 -2.83 1.90
C ARG A 20 21.81 -1.41 1.44
N SER A 21 20.60 -0.94 1.77
CA SER A 21 20.15 0.43 1.46
C SER A 21 21.03 1.48 2.13
N ARG A 22 21.42 1.29 3.38
CA ARG A 22 22.32 2.21 4.12
C ARG A 22 23.70 2.28 3.51
N MET A 23 24.27 1.15 3.07
CA MET A 23 25.57 1.14 2.39
C MET A 23 25.53 1.97 1.11
N VAL A 24 24.46 1.83 0.31
CA VAL A 24 24.26 2.63 -0.91
C VAL A 24 24.20 4.11 -0.58
N VAL A 25 23.38 4.46 0.41
CA VAL A 25 23.14 5.85 0.81
C VAL A 25 24.40 6.50 1.38
N SER A 26 25.24 5.75 2.12
CA SER A 26 26.50 6.26 2.67
C SER A 26 27.50 6.73 1.59
N GLN A 27 27.34 6.29 0.35
CA GLN A 27 28.18 6.66 -0.79
C GLN A 27 27.71 7.94 -1.47
N LEU A 28 26.52 8.45 -1.14
CA LEU A 28 26.00 9.68 -1.72
C LEU A 28 26.75 10.90 -1.18
N ALA A 29 27.29 11.70 -2.08
CA ALA A 29 28.00 12.94 -1.76
C ALA A 29 27.05 14.14 -1.46
N LEU A 30 25.81 13.89 -1.10
CA LEU A 30 24.77 14.90 -0.87
C LEU A 30 24.60 15.21 0.62
N GLU A 31 24.30 16.47 0.95
CA GLU A 31 23.92 16.87 2.31
C GLU A 31 22.47 16.49 2.60
N TYR A 32 22.28 15.38 3.26
CA TYR A 32 20.97 14.91 3.75
C TYR A 32 21.10 14.28 5.13
N SER A 33 19.98 14.07 5.79
CA SER A 33 19.87 13.27 7.01
C SER A 33 18.98 12.05 6.78
N VAL A 34 19.37 10.91 7.32
CA VAL A 34 18.59 9.68 7.24
C VAL A 34 17.79 9.50 8.51
N LYS A 35 16.50 9.21 8.37
CA LYS A 35 15.65 8.69 9.44
C LYS A 35 15.20 7.29 9.08
N ILE A 36 15.12 6.44 10.10
CA ILE A 36 14.75 5.03 9.92
C ILE A 36 13.55 4.72 10.78
N ALA A 37 12.54 4.10 10.18
CA ALA A 37 11.40 3.50 10.84
C ALA A 37 11.35 2.01 10.51
N ARG A 38 11.37 1.16 11.54
CA ARG A 38 11.33 -0.29 11.36
C ARG A 38 9.93 -0.84 11.09
N ASN A 39 8.94 -0.01 11.29
CA ASN A 39 7.54 -0.32 11.00
C ASN A 39 6.78 0.93 10.62
N TYR A 40 5.62 0.75 10.03
CA TYR A 40 4.80 1.87 9.54
C TYR A 40 4.22 2.74 10.66
N SER A 41 3.97 2.17 11.85
CA SER A 41 3.53 2.95 13.01
C SER A 41 4.60 3.97 13.46
N ALA A 42 5.86 3.56 13.48
CA ALA A 42 6.98 4.47 13.75
C ALA A 42 7.15 5.51 12.63
N ALA A 43 6.94 5.12 11.36
CA ALA A 43 7.00 6.02 10.23
C ALA A 43 5.96 7.14 10.33
N TYR A 44 4.72 6.82 10.74
CA TYR A 44 3.68 7.84 10.96
C TYR A 44 4.10 8.89 11.98
N LYS A 45 4.75 8.52 13.07
CA LYS A 45 5.26 9.48 14.07
C LYS A 45 6.29 10.41 13.43
N ILE A 46 7.23 9.85 12.66
CA ILE A 46 8.29 10.63 12.02
C ILE A 46 7.70 11.63 11.01
N ILE A 47 6.76 11.22 10.16
CA ILE A 47 6.16 12.13 9.17
C ILE A 47 5.22 13.18 9.80
N VAL A 48 4.76 12.99 11.03
CA VAL A 48 4.03 14.01 11.78
C VAL A 48 5.00 15.07 12.34
N GLU A 49 6.13 14.64 12.88
CA GLU A 49 7.09 15.50 13.58
C GLU A 49 8.06 16.21 12.64
N HIS A 50 8.38 15.63 11.50
CA HIS A 50 9.40 16.11 10.57
C HIS A 50 8.85 16.29 9.15
N GLN A 51 9.39 17.28 8.44
CA GLN A 51 9.24 17.39 7.00
C GLN A 51 10.19 16.40 6.32
N VAL A 52 9.68 15.40 5.65
CA VAL A 52 10.45 14.39 4.91
C VAL A 52 10.45 14.75 3.43
N ASP A 53 11.63 14.73 2.79
CA ASP A 53 11.80 15.10 1.39
C ASP A 53 11.69 13.90 0.44
N VAL A 54 12.12 12.72 0.88
CA VAL A 54 12.00 11.45 0.13
C VAL A 54 11.65 10.33 1.09
N MET A 55 10.73 9.44 0.69
CA MET A 55 10.37 8.24 1.43
C MET A 55 10.78 7.00 0.64
N VAL A 56 11.48 6.08 1.30
CA VAL A 56 11.84 4.77 0.78
C VAL A 56 11.13 3.73 1.62
N CYS A 57 10.15 3.06 1.02
CA CYS A 57 9.31 2.07 1.68
C CYS A 57 9.71 0.66 1.22
N GLY A 58 9.78 -0.28 2.14
CA GLY A 58 10.11 -1.67 1.86
C GLY A 58 9.30 -2.63 2.73
N PRO A 59 9.57 -3.95 2.67
CA PRO A 59 8.87 -4.93 3.49
C PRO A 59 9.00 -4.62 4.99
N ALA A 60 7.89 -4.72 5.73
CA ALA A 60 7.90 -4.68 7.18
C ALA A 60 8.24 -6.07 7.73
N GLU A 61 8.97 -6.10 8.84
CA GLU A 61 9.25 -7.34 9.56
C GLU A 61 8.00 -7.77 10.36
N GLU A 62 7.16 -8.59 9.77
CA GLU A 62 6.20 -9.40 10.52
C GLU A 62 6.56 -10.87 10.37
N GLN A 63 6.51 -11.61 11.48
CA GLN A 63 7.09 -12.93 11.71
C GLN A 63 6.71 -14.04 10.71
N PHE A 64 5.84 -13.81 9.75
CA PHE A 64 5.35 -14.86 8.85
C PHE A 64 5.21 -14.51 7.36
N HIS A 65 5.17 -13.23 6.97
CA HIS A 65 5.12 -12.85 5.54
C HIS A 65 5.67 -11.43 5.37
N GLN A 66 6.54 -11.23 4.39
CA GLN A 66 6.97 -9.91 3.94
C GLN A 66 5.74 -9.16 3.43
N ASN A 67 5.09 -8.39 4.30
CA ASN A 67 3.81 -7.79 3.94
C ASN A 67 4.01 -6.40 3.33
N ILE A 68 4.16 -6.34 2.02
CA ILE A 68 4.24 -5.11 1.25
C ILE A 68 2.91 -4.31 1.27
N VAL A 69 1.81 -4.94 1.68
CA VAL A 69 0.50 -4.29 1.78
C VAL A 69 0.53 -3.10 2.73
N ASP A 70 1.30 -3.19 3.81
CA ASP A 70 1.44 -2.08 4.76
C ASP A 70 2.22 -0.91 4.15
N ALA A 71 3.17 -1.17 3.24
CA ALA A 71 3.81 -0.13 2.44
C ALA A 71 2.78 0.63 1.60
N TYR A 72 1.91 -0.09 0.91
CA TYR A 72 0.86 0.52 0.09
C TYR A 72 -0.09 1.39 0.93
N ARG A 73 -0.56 0.88 2.08
CA ARG A 73 -1.42 1.63 3.00
C ARG A 73 -0.75 2.88 3.54
N PHE A 74 0.51 2.76 3.92
CA PHE A 74 1.28 3.90 4.40
C PHE A 74 1.44 4.96 3.31
N MET A 75 1.86 4.57 2.12
CA MET A 75 2.05 5.48 0.99
C MET A 75 0.73 6.16 0.60
N GLU A 76 -0.37 5.41 0.53
CA GLU A 76 -1.71 5.95 0.30
C GLU A 76 -2.08 6.99 1.36
N SER A 77 -1.88 6.67 2.63
CA SER A 77 -2.20 7.57 3.75
C SER A 77 -1.32 8.82 3.75
N ALA A 78 -0.02 8.66 3.47
CA ALA A 78 0.92 9.77 3.38
C ALA A 78 0.56 10.72 2.22
N ARG A 79 0.16 10.20 1.05
CA ARG A 79 -0.31 11.01 -0.09
C ARG A 79 -1.53 11.87 0.23
N ARG A 80 -2.40 11.44 1.15
CA ARG A 80 -3.56 12.23 1.61
C ARG A 80 -3.16 13.45 2.44
N LEU A 81 -1.98 13.45 3.03
CA LEU A 81 -1.46 14.60 3.76
C LEU A 81 -0.93 15.65 2.76
N LYS A 82 -1.47 16.88 2.82
CA LYS A 82 -1.14 17.96 1.88
C LYS A 82 0.37 18.16 1.69
N ARG A 83 1.15 18.05 2.76
CA ARG A 83 2.61 18.25 2.74
C ARG A 83 3.40 17.16 2.06
N TYR A 84 2.81 15.95 1.86
CA TYR A 84 3.45 14.80 1.24
C TYR A 84 2.82 14.40 -0.09
N ARG A 85 1.89 15.23 -0.60
CA ARG A 85 1.20 14.98 -1.86
C ARG A 85 2.17 14.75 -3.01
N ASP A 86 3.21 15.56 -3.08
CA ASP A 86 4.18 15.56 -4.17
C ASP A 86 5.56 15.02 -3.74
N THR A 87 5.69 14.50 -2.52
CA THR A 87 6.94 13.92 -2.02
C THR A 87 7.28 12.65 -2.80
N PRO A 88 8.50 12.52 -3.34
CA PRO A 88 8.94 11.29 -3.99
C PRO A 88 8.86 10.10 -3.03
N MET A 89 8.18 9.03 -3.46
CA MET A 89 8.08 7.77 -2.73
C MET A 89 8.65 6.64 -3.58
N ILE A 90 9.67 5.98 -3.07
CA ILE A 90 10.35 4.85 -3.70
C ILE A 90 9.88 3.58 -2.98
N LEU A 91 9.48 2.59 -3.74
CA LEU A 91 9.08 1.29 -3.19
C LEU A 91 10.16 0.25 -3.50
N ILE A 92 10.62 -0.47 -2.48
CA ILE A 92 11.48 -1.64 -2.63
C ILE A 92 10.61 -2.88 -2.51
N SER A 93 10.47 -3.64 -3.59
CA SER A 93 9.57 -4.81 -3.62
C SER A 93 9.86 -5.73 -4.78
N ASP A 94 9.86 -7.05 -4.50
CA ASP A 94 9.90 -8.12 -5.51
C ASP A 94 8.50 -8.61 -5.89
N VAL A 95 7.46 -7.94 -5.39
CA VAL A 95 6.07 -8.29 -5.66
C VAL A 95 5.64 -7.70 -6.99
N GLU A 96 5.08 -8.53 -7.85
CA GLU A 96 4.53 -8.09 -9.11
C GLU A 96 3.28 -7.23 -8.91
N ASP A 97 3.24 -6.12 -9.63
CA ASP A 97 2.08 -5.21 -9.73
C ASP A 97 1.48 -5.26 -11.14
N PRO A 98 0.72 -6.30 -11.48
CA PRO A 98 0.21 -6.51 -12.84
C PRO A 98 -0.77 -5.41 -13.28
N ASN A 99 -1.33 -4.68 -12.34
CA ASN A 99 -2.25 -3.59 -12.63
C ASN A 99 -1.56 -2.22 -12.72
N GLY A 100 -0.27 -2.15 -12.47
CA GLY A 100 0.48 -0.90 -12.42
C GLY A 100 -0.05 0.08 -11.37
N TYR A 101 -0.49 -0.43 -10.23
CA TYR A 101 -1.09 0.38 -9.17
C TYR A 101 -0.09 1.36 -8.56
N CYS A 102 1.15 0.90 -8.35
CA CYS A 102 2.22 1.73 -7.82
C CYS A 102 2.51 2.94 -8.70
N ASP A 103 2.55 2.73 -10.01
CA ASP A 103 2.83 3.79 -10.98
C ASP A 103 1.60 4.67 -11.20
N ARG A 104 0.44 4.09 -11.53
CA ARG A 104 -0.74 4.83 -11.98
C ARG A 104 -1.54 5.47 -10.85
N GLU A 105 -1.63 4.82 -9.70
CA GLU A 105 -2.51 5.25 -8.61
C GLU A 105 -1.74 5.87 -7.45
N LEU A 106 -0.70 5.20 -6.96
CA LEU A 106 0.14 5.72 -5.88
C LEU A 106 1.17 6.73 -6.38
N CYS A 107 1.39 6.80 -7.69
CA CYS A 107 2.42 7.65 -8.30
C CYS A 107 3.77 7.48 -7.58
N CYS A 108 4.21 6.23 -7.45
CA CYS A 108 5.55 5.95 -6.95
C CYS A 108 6.58 6.61 -7.87
N PHE A 109 7.59 7.22 -7.27
CA PHE A 109 8.71 7.77 -8.03
C PHE A 109 9.48 6.66 -8.74
N ALA A 110 9.68 5.54 -8.04
CA ALA A 110 10.25 4.32 -8.60
C ALA A 110 9.80 3.09 -7.79
N VAL A 111 9.79 1.94 -8.45
CA VAL A 111 9.72 0.62 -7.82
C VAL A 111 11.05 -0.08 -8.14
N ILE A 112 11.73 -0.56 -7.10
CA ILE A 112 13.05 -1.19 -7.19
C ILE A 112 12.93 -2.60 -6.62
N ASP A 113 13.33 -3.60 -7.40
CA ASP A 113 13.45 -4.97 -6.92
C ASP A 113 14.70 -5.15 -6.05
N THR A 114 14.69 -6.15 -5.16
CA THR A 114 15.79 -6.37 -4.22
C THR A 114 17.09 -6.79 -4.90
N LEU A 115 17.04 -7.35 -6.09
CA LEU A 115 18.23 -7.77 -6.85
C LEU A 115 18.96 -6.57 -7.45
N SER A 116 18.22 -5.54 -7.88
CA SER A 116 18.81 -4.33 -8.48
C SER A 116 19.01 -3.18 -7.49
N LEU A 117 18.81 -3.43 -6.19
CA LEU A 117 18.79 -2.42 -5.14
C LEU A 117 20.04 -1.52 -5.15
N GLU A 118 21.23 -2.10 -5.13
CA GLU A 118 22.50 -1.35 -5.04
C GLU A 118 22.73 -0.45 -6.24
N HIS A 119 22.37 -0.90 -7.43
CA HIS A 119 22.58 -0.15 -8.67
C HIS A 119 21.54 0.97 -8.84
N ARG A 120 20.26 0.69 -8.53
CA ARG A 120 19.17 1.61 -8.84
C ARG A 120 18.87 2.61 -7.74
N LEU A 121 19.04 2.23 -6.47
CA LEU A 121 18.66 3.08 -5.35
C LEU A 121 19.47 4.38 -5.29
N CYS A 122 20.78 4.29 -5.52
CA CYS A 122 21.66 5.46 -5.52
C CYS A 122 21.21 6.51 -6.57
N GLU A 123 21.08 6.09 -7.81
CA GLU A 123 20.66 6.95 -8.91
C GLU A 123 19.26 7.52 -8.69
N THR A 124 18.33 6.67 -8.26
CA THR A 124 16.94 7.07 -7.98
C THR A 124 16.85 8.09 -6.84
N LEU A 125 17.65 7.93 -5.77
CA LEU A 125 17.69 8.90 -4.68
C LEU A 125 18.27 10.23 -5.10
N VAL A 126 19.33 10.25 -5.89
CA VAL A 126 19.90 11.48 -6.45
C VAL A 126 18.85 12.22 -7.26
N GLN A 127 18.18 11.54 -8.18
CA GLN A 127 17.10 12.13 -9.00
C GLN A 127 15.97 12.68 -8.13
N ALA A 128 15.53 11.93 -7.12
CA ALA A 128 14.47 12.36 -6.21
C ALA A 128 14.86 13.58 -5.36
N LEU A 129 16.12 13.68 -4.94
CA LEU A 129 16.64 14.79 -4.14
C LEU A 129 16.96 16.04 -4.94
N GLU A 130 17.23 15.94 -6.24
CA GLU A 130 17.55 17.08 -7.13
C GLU A 130 16.33 17.89 -7.57
N GLU A 131 15.15 17.63 -7.01
CA GLU A 131 13.89 18.35 -7.31
C GLU A 131 13.40 18.20 -8.77
N LEU A 132 13.94 17.27 -9.53
CA LEU A 132 13.46 16.99 -10.89
C LEU A 132 12.00 16.51 -10.92
N TRP A 133 11.48 16.09 -9.78
CA TRP A 133 10.09 15.67 -9.59
C TRP A 133 9.08 16.82 -9.66
N CYS A 134 9.47 18.03 -9.24
CA CYS A 134 8.55 19.16 -9.05
C CYS A 134 8.16 19.87 -10.37
N THR A 135 8.73 19.51 -11.52
CA THR A 135 8.50 20.22 -12.78
C THR A 135 7.35 19.69 -13.62
N SER A 136 6.78 18.54 -13.25
CA SER A 136 5.57 18.01 -13.91
C SER A 136 4.41 17.99 -12.91
N PRO A 137 3.26 18.58 -13.22
CA PRO A 137 2.08 18.47 -12.37
C PRO A 137 1.51 17.05 -12.50
N HIS A 138 2.17 16.07 -11.88
CA HIS A 138 1.60 14.75 -11.72
C HIS A 138 0.46 14.84 -10.71
N THR A 139 -0.74 15.10 -11.19
CA THR A 139 -1.93 14.95 -10.36
C THR A 139 -2.11 13.47 -10.10
N CYS A 140 -1.58 13.01 -8.97
CA CYS A 140 -1.74 11.62 -8.55
C CYS A 140 -3.23 11.25 -8.59
N PRO A 141 -3.65 10.25 -9.37
CA PRO A 141 -5.06 9.87 -9.48
C PRO A 141 -5.69 9.52 -8.14
N MET A 142 -4.91 9.06 -7.15
CA MET A 142 -5.36 8.82 -5.78
C MET A 142 -5.89 10.07 -5.08
N LEU A 143 -5.49 11.27 -5.53
CA LEU A 143 -5.92 12.53 -4.93
C LEU A 143 -7.22 13.07 -5.50
N ARG A 144 -7.83 12.38 -6.47
CA ARG A 144 -9.20 12.66 -6.88
C ARG A 144 -10.14 12.37 -5.72
N GLN A 145 -11.09 13.26 -5.49
CA GLN A 145 -11.97 13.19 -4.30
C GLN A 145 -12.73 11.87 -4.21
N ASP A 146 -13.18 11.32 -5.34
CA ASP A 146 -13.83 10.00 -5.44
C ASP A 146 -12.93 8.84 -5.02
N LYS A 147 -11.60 8.97 -5.19
CA LYS A 147 -10.60 7.96 -4.78
C LYS A 147 -10.05 8.18 -3.39
N ILE A 148 -9.98 9.42 -2.91
CA ILE A 148 -9.55 9.73 -1.53
C ILE A 148 -10.47 9.07 -0.51
N GLU A 149 -11.77 8.98 -0.82
CA GLU A 149 -12.78 8.34 0.02
C GLU A 149 -12.85 6.82 -0.19
N ALA A 150 -12.26 6.31 -1.28
CA ALA A 150 -12.29 4.89 -1.58
C ALA A 150 -11.34 4.12 -0.66
N ARG A 151 -11.89 3.18 0.11
CA ARG A 151 -11.10 2.21 0.85
C ARG A 151 -10.63 1.11 -0.09
N MET A 152 -9.33 0.81 0.00
CA MET A 152 -8.69 -0.24 -0.79
C MET A 152 -8.48 -1.49 0.06
N LEU A 153 -8.76 -2.63 -0.52
CA LEU A 153 -8.42 -3.94 0.00
C LEU A 153 -7.27 -4.49 -0.84
N TYR A 154 -6.14 -4.72 -0.22
CA TYR A 154 -4.96 -5.29 -0.88
C TYR A 154 -4.92 -6.79 -0.66
N ILE A 155 -5.08 -7.56 -1.73
CA ILE A 155 -5.04 -9.01 -1.69
C ILE A 155 -3.71 -9.48 -2.23
N GLN A 156 -2.92 -10.10 -1.37
CA GLN A 156 -1.66 -10.72 -1.77
C GLN A 156 -1.89 -12.22 -2.03
N ASN A 157 -1.49 -12.67 -3.22
CA ASN A 157 -1.45 -14.07 -3.58
C ASN A 157 -0.08 -14.39 -4.16
N GLN A 158 0.74 -15.12 -3.40
CA GLN A 158 2.17 -15.31 -3.70
C GLN A 158 2.88 -13.96 -3.86
N ASN A 159 3.50 -13.71 -5.02
CA ASN A 159 4.24 -12.48 -5.33
C ASN A 159 3.41 -11.43 -6.09
N VAL A 160 2.07 -11.57 -6.08
CA VAL A 160 1.18 -10.63 -6.80
C VAL A 160 0.25 -9.96 -5.81
N ILE A 161 0.14 -8.64 -5.88
CA ILE A 161 -0.85 -7.86 -5.13
C ILE A 161 -1.95 -7.38 -6.08
N TYR A 162 -3.20 -7.58 -5.63
CA TYR A 162 -4.41 -7.10 -6.28
C TYR A 162 -5.03 -6.00 -5.42
N PRO A 163 -4.85 -4.73 -5.75
CA PRO A 163 -5.55 -3.63 -5.10
C PRO A 163 -7.00 -3.58 -5.59
N ILE A 164 -7.96 -3.77 -4.70
CA ILE A 164 -9.38 -3.80 -5.02
C ILE A 164 -10.09 -2.75 -4.18
N GLN A 165 -10.87 -1.87 -4.82
CA GLN A 165 -11.72 -0.95 -4.08
C GLN A 165 -12.79 -1.73 -3.30
N CYS A 166 -12.89 -1.53 -1.98
CA CYS A 166 -13.89 -2.18 -1.15
C CYS A 166 -15.31 -1.98 -1.69
N ALA A 167 -15.62 -0.79 -2.19
CA ALA A 167 -16.91 -0.48 -2.79
C ALA A 167 -17.25 -1.35 -4.00
N LYS A 168 -16.27 -1.93 -4.69
CA LYS A 168 -16.47 -2.84 -5.84
C LYS A 168 -16.56 -4.31 -5.46
N VAL A 169 -16.28 -4.67 -4.22
CA VAL A 169 -16.43 -6.04 -3.74
C VAL A 169 -17.90 -6.29 -3.43
N SER A 170 -18.49 -7.29 -4.06
CA SER A 170 -19.87 -7.69 -3.80
C SER A 170 -19.99 -8.59 -2.57
N HIS A 171 -19.13 -9.59 -2.46
CA HIS A 171 -19.11 -10.52 -1.32
C HIS A 171 -17.75 -11.20 -1.16
N ILE A 172 -17.55 -11.83 -0.01
CA ILE A 172 -16.36 -12.61 0.32
C ILE A 172 -16.83 -13.93 0.90
N LEU A 173 -16.31 -15.03 0.38
CA LEU A 173 -16.67 -16.38 0.79
C LEU A 173 -15.44 -17.14 1.28
N ALA A 174 -15.56 -17.76 2.45
CA ALA A 174 -14.57 -18.69 2.96
C ALA A 174 -15.08 -20.13 2.77
N SER A 175 -14.28 -20.99 2.16
CA SER A 175 -14.56 -22.41 2.01
C SER A 175 -13.27 -23.23 2.16
N ASN A 176 -13.32 -24.34 2.92
CA ASN A 176 -12.29 -25.39 2.98
C ASN A 176 -10.83 -24.90 2.92
N ARG A 177 -10.42 -23.98 3.79
CA ARG A 177 -9.06 -23.41 3.88
C ARG A 177 -8.70 -22.35 2.82
N SER A 178 -9.65 -21.91 2.00
CA SER A 178 -9.47 -20.81 1.07
C SER A 178 -10.55 -19.76 1.30
N MET A 179 -10.23 -18.53 0.97
CA MET A 179 -11.16 -17.44 0.96
C MET A 179 -11.13 -16.79 -0.41
N GLU A 180 -12.25 -16.40 -0.94
CA GLU A 180 -12.38 -15.72 -2.22
C GLU A 180 -13.04 -14.36 -2.02
N VAL A 181 -12.37 -13.32 -2.50
CA VAL A 181 -12.95 -11.98 -2.63
C VAL A 181 -13.53 -11.86 -4.04
N CYS A 182 -14.80 -11.52 -4.09
CA CYS A 182 -15.59 -11.50 -5.34
C CYS A 182 -16.03 -10.05 -5.63
N PRO A 183 -15.33 -9.33 -6.53
CA PRO A 183 -15.83 -8.07 -7.04
C PRO A 183 -17.06 -8.24 -7.94
N ASN A 184 -17.79 -7.15 -8.11
CA ASN A 184 -19.00 -7.09 -8.94
C ASN A 184 -18.76 -7.30 -10.46
N ASN A 185 -17.50 -7.22 -10.90
CA ASN A 185 -17.13 -7.49 -12.30
C ASN A 185 -16.93 -8.98 -12.63
N GLY A 186 -17.25 -9.89 -11.71
CA GLY A 186 -17.17 -11.32 -11.91
C GLY A 186 -15.80 -11.95 -11.66
N GLY A 187 -14.78 -11.18 -11.27
CA GLY A 187 -13.48 -11.70 -10.85
C GLY A 187 -13.57 -12.44 -9.53
N LYS A 188 -12.60 -13.36 -9.29
CA LYS A 188 -12.42 -14.05 -8.00
C LYS A 188 -10.96 -13.96 -7.61
N TYR A 189 -10.69 -13.42 -6.44
CA TYR A 189 -9.34 -13.29 -5.91
C TYR A 189 -9.16 -14.18 -4.70
N PRO A 190 -8.36 -15.26 -4.81
CA PRO A 190 -8.11 -16.15 -3.69
C PRO A 190 -7.25 -15.47 -2.64
N VAL A 191 -7.65 -15.58 -1.39
CA VAL A 191 -6.92 -15.10 -0.22
C VAL A 191 -6.50 -16.30 0.63
N ARG A 192 -5.25 -16.32 1.08
CA ARG A 192 -4.73 -17.36 1.95
C ARG A 192 -4.19 -16.73 3.24
N TYR A 193 -4.19 -17.51 4.30
CA TYR A 193 -3.60 -17.14 5.60
C TYR A 193 -4.20 -15.93 6.32
N VAL A 194 -5.44 -15.53 5.94
CA VAL A 194 -6.18 -14.43 6.56
C VAL A 194 -7.55 -14.94 6.99
N THR A 195 -8.03 -14.53 8.15
CA THR A 195 -9.40 -14.83 8.62
C THR A 195 -10.40 -13.80 8.08
N LEU A 196 -11.70 -14.15 8.05
CA LEU A 196 -12.75 -13.21 7.69
C LEU A 196 -12.74 -11.96 8.59
N GLN A 197 -12.45 -12.13 9.87
CA GLN A 197 -12.39 -11.02 10.81
C GLN A 197 -11.21 -10.08 10.51
N GLN A 198 -10.02 -10.62 10.28
CA GLN A 198 -8.86 -9.81 9.88
C GLN A 198 -9.14 -9.04 8.59
N LEU A 199 -9.89 -9.63 7.67
CA LEU A 199 -10.23 -8.99 6.42
C LEU A 199 -11.26 -7.87 6.62
N LEU A 200 -12.25 -8.05 7.51
CA LEU A 200 -13.18 -7.00 7.92
C LEU A 200 -12.46 -5.83 8.59
N GLU A 201 -11.56 -6.12 9.52
CA GLU A 201 -10.75 -5.12 10.20
C GLU A 201 -9.84 -4.36 9.22
N ALA A 202 -9.25 -5.08 8.26
CA ALA A 202 -8.41 -4.47 7.23
C ALA A 202 -9.19 -3.57 6.26
N ALA A 203 -10.42 -3.98 5.89
CA ALA A 203 -11.30 -3.19 5.04
C ALA A 203 -11.82 -1.94 5.75
N ASP A 204 -12.18 -2.07 7.04
CA ASP A 204 -12.70 -0.99 7.90
C ASP A 204 -13.79 -0.16 7.20
N VAL A 205 -14.80 -0.85 6.66
CA VAL A 205 -15.93 -0.22 5.98
C VAL A 205 -17.25 -0.70 6.55
N TRP A 206 -18.18 0.21 6.79
CA TRP A 206 -19.47 -0.06 7.45
C TRP A 206 -20.40 -0.96 6.63
N TYR A 207 -20.22 -1.03 5.32
CA TYR A 207 -21.10 -1.79 4.42
C TYR A 207 -20.68 -3.25 4.25
N PHE A 208 -19.58 -3.70 4.83
CA PHE A 208 -19.22 -5.12 4.88
C PHE A 208 -19.84 -5.76 6.13
N LEU A 209 -20.77 -6.66 5.89
CA LEU A 209 -21.52 -7.33 6.95
C LEU A 209 -21.23 -8.83 6.91
N GLN A 210 -20.81 -9.38 8.04
CA GLN A 210 -20.67 -10.83 8.16
C GLN A 210 -22.07 -11.45 8.30
N CYS A 211 -22.53 -12.16 7.29
CA CYS A 211 -23.85 -12.81 7.25
C CYS A 211 -23.82 -14.27 7.67
N SER A 212 -22.65 -14.90 7.74
CA SER A 212 -22.45 -16.28 8.17
C SER A 212 -21.04 -16.51 8.72
N ARG A 213 -20.77 -17.72 9.24
CA ARG A 213 -19.41 -18.10 9.66
C ARG A 213 -18.39 -18.09 8.53
N SER A 214 -18.85 -18.16 7.29
CA SER A 214 -18.02 -18.27 6.08
C SER A 214 -18.31 -17.19 5.04
N GLY A 215 -19.08 -16.15 5.36
CA GLY A 215 -19.48 -15.17 4.37
C GLY A 215 -19.59 -13.75 4.89
N ILE A 216 -19.01 -12.82 4.11
CA ILE A 216 -19.20 -11.38 4.23
C ILE A 216 -19.92 -10.90 2.97
N ILE A 217 -20.88 -10.03 3.11
CA ILE A 217 -21.57 -9.37 2.02
C ILE A 217 -21.34 -7.86 2.07
N ASN A 218 -21.36 -7.24 0.92
CA ASN A 218 -21.45 -5.78 0.84
C ASN A 218 -22.93 -5.39 0.76
N ALA A 219 -23.39 -4.68 1.76
CA ALA A 219 -24.80 -4.25 1.88
C ALA A 219 -25.30 -3.47 0.65
N ASN A 220 -24.40 -2.73 -0.03
CA ASN A 220 -24.76 -1.97 -1.23
C ASN A 220 -25.15 -2.86 -2.43
N TYR A 221 -24.81 -4.14 -2.40
CA TYR A 221 -25.15 -5.11 -3.46
C TYR A 221 -26.28 -6.07 -3.06
N VAL A 222 -26.90 -5.89 -1.89
CA VAL A 222 -28.01 -6.72 -1.47
C VAL A 222 -29.27 -6.29 -2.22
N ARG A 223 -29.86 -7.21 -2.98
CA ARG A 223 -31.14 -7.01 -3.69
C ARG A 223 -32.33 -7.41 -2.85
N ASN A 224 -32.22 -8.55 -2.16
CA ASN A 224 -33.32 -9.10 -1.36
C ASN A 224 -32.79 -10.01 -0.24
N ILE A 225 -33.50 -10.06 0.87
CA ILE A 225 -33.25 -10.98 1.98
C ILE A 225 -34.53 -11.80 2.20
N ASP A 226 -34.44 -13.09 1.94
CA ASP A 226 -35.51 -14.04 2.25
C ASP A 226 -35.23 -14.69 3.61
N TYR A 227 -35.94 -14.23 4.61
CA TYR A 227 -35.79 -14.71 6.00
C TYR A 227 -36.29 -16.15 6.16
N THR A 228 -37.30 -16.55 5.38
CA THR A 228 -37.90 -17.87 5.47
C THR A 228 -36.93 -18.95 4.96
N ASN A 229 -36.33 -18.70 3.81
CA ASN A 229 -35.37 -19.61 3.19
C ASN A 229 -33.92 -19.33 3.58
N ARG A 230 -33.66 -18.28 4.36
CA ARG A 230 -32.30 -17.84 4.76
C ARG A 230 -31.39 -17.58 3.56
N VAL A 231 -31.92 -16.92 2.55
CA VAL A 231 -31.20 -16.61 1.30
C VAL A 231 -31.03 -15.11 1.15
N ILE A 232 -29.82 -14.70 0.82
CA ILE A 232 -29.50 -13.32 0.44
C ILE A 232 -29.22 -13.30 -1.06
N THR A 233 -29.99 -12.52 -1.78
CA THR A 233 -29.79 -12.33 -3.24
C THR A 233 -28.98 -11.08 -3.44
N MET A 234 -27.86 -11.21 -4.16
CA MET A 234 -26.99 -10.10 -4.53
C MET A 234 -27.36 -9.53 -5.90
N CYS A 235 -27.11 -8.23 -6.08
CA CYS A 235 -27.10 -7.61 -7.42
C CYS A 235 -25.79 -7.97 -8.12
N ASN A 236 -25.87 -8.36 -9.37
CA ASN A 236 -24.72 -8.52 -10.27
C ASN A 236 -24.45 -7.20 -10.97
#